data_aac5ccadb50d66ed66bda9743cdd07c7
#
_entry.id   aac5ccadb50d66ed66bda9743cdd07c7
#
_cell.length_a   1.000
_cell.length_b   1.000
_cell.length_c   1.000
_cell.angle_alpha   90.00
_cell.angle_beta   90.00
_cell.angle_gamma   90.00
#
_symmetry.space_group_name_H-M   'P 1'
#
loop_
_entity.id
_entity.type
_entity.pdbx_description
1 polymer ?
#
loop_
_entity_poly.entity_id
_entity_poly.type
_entity_poly.pdbx_seq_one_letter_code
_entity_poly.pdbx_strand_id
1 'polypeptide(L)'
;MHVHELNPKKTLIVLVAFVLLLVVGFITMKKPLINYQLDMNQSLEMLHDADAYFHPGQLAEMIGSKDKNVVLIDLRNNFEYSRGAIPGAENISTVDLTRKENIERLQELQKQDVTVVFYAEDQLQANGPWMLFRQLGFDNVKILMGGYAFYQKWQHDVSGLQKDDSYITGIQRHDFSKAAVNTMAIEEDRKSDKPAIQITRRKKPVVASGGC
;
A
#
# COMPACT_ATOMS: atom_id res chain seq x y z
N MET A 1 -18.47 -46.60 -46.75
CA MET A 1 -17.75 -45.83 -45.73
C MET A 1 -16.32 -46.35 -45.70
N HIS A 2 -15.37 -45.67 -46.38
CA HIS A 2 -13.97 -46.07 -46.33
C HIS A 2 -13.38 -45.66 -44.99
N VAL A 3 -13.15 -46.66 -44.13
CA VAL A 3 -12.36 -46.46 -42.90
C VAL A 3 -10.92 -46.30 -43.34
N HIS A 4 -10.37 -45.11 -43.32
CA HIS A 4 -8.96 -44.89 -43.50
C HIS A 4 -8.22 -45.50 -42.32
N GLU A 5 -7.70 -46.73 -42.50
CA GLU A 5 -6.80 -47.38 -41.53
C GLU A 5 -5.54 -46.52 -41.42
N LEU A 6 -5.41 -45.83 -40.28
CA LEU A 6 -4.23 -45.06 -39.94
C LEU A 6 -3.04 -45.99 -39.81
N ASN A 7 -2.03 -45.81 -40.66
CA ASN A 7 -0.80 -46.64 -40.57
C ASN A 7 -0.15 -46.40 -39.19
N PRO A 8 -0.06 -47.45 -38.32
CA PRO A 8 0.35 -47.27 -36.94
C PRO A 8 1.78 -46.70 -36.81
N LYS A 9 2.67 -47.00 -37.73
CA LYS A 9 4.04 -46.44 -37.74
C LYS A 9 4.05 -44.93 -38.06
N LYS A 10 3.24 -44.48 -39.02
CA LYS A 10 3.13 -43.07 -39.34
C LYS A 10 2.46 -42.29 -38.22
N THR A 11 1.43 -42.86 -37.57
CA THR A 11 0.76 -42.25 -36.43
C THR A 11 1.70 -42.11 -35.23
N LEU A 12 2.53 -43.12 -34.99
CA LEU A 12 3.53 -43.04 -33.90
C LEU A 12 4.57 -41.95 -34.17
N ILE A 13 5.06 -41.83 -35.39
CA ILE A 13 6.03 -40.76 -35.76
C ILE A 13 5.42 -39.36 -35.54
N VAL A 14 4.17 -39.15 -35.99
CA VAL A 14 3.48 -37.88 -35.81
C VAL A 14 3.27 -37.57 -34.31
N LEU A 15 2.89 -38.59 -33.49
CA LEU A 15 2.72 -38.43 -32.07
C LEU A 15 4.03 -38.04 -31.38
N VAL A 16 5.13 -38.74 -31.72
CA VAL A 16 6.46 -38.41 -31.18
C VAL A 16 6.89 -36.99 -31.60
N ALA A 17 6.70 -36.62 -32.83
CA ALA A 17 7.00 -35.26 -33.32
C ALA A 17 6.18 -34.21 -32.57
N PHE A 18 4.89 -34.46 -32.35
CA PHE A 18 4.01 -33.55 -31.58
C PHE A 18 4.48 -33.43 -30.12
N VAL A 19 4.79 -34.53 -29.44
CA VAL A 19 5.32 -34.50 -28.06
C VAL A 19 6.64 -33.72 -28.01
N LEU A 20 7.52 -33.93 -28.98
CA LEU A 20 8.81 -33.22 -29.04
C LEU A 20 8.60 -31.71 -29.23
N LEU A 21 7.64 -31.31 -30.07
CA LEU A 21 7.27 -29.91 -30.28
C LEU A 21 6.74 -29.27 -28.99
N LEU A 22 5.89 -29.99 -28.22
CA LEU A 22 5.41 -29.54 -26.90
C LEU A 22 6.56 -29.36 -25.91
N VAL A 23 7.49 -30.33 -25.84
CA VAL A 23 8.65 -30.27 -24.94
C VAL A 23 9.53 -29.06 -25.30
N VAL A 24 9.83 -28.84 -26.59
CA VAL A 24 10.58 -27.66 -27.04
C VAL A 24 9.83 -26.38 -26.70
N GLY A 25 8.50 -26.34 -26.89
CA GLY A 25 7.67 -25.22 -26.51
C GLY A 25 7.78 -24.91 -25.02
N PHE A 26 7.70 -25.92 -24.15
CA PHE A 26 7.85 -25.77 -22.70
C PHE A 26 9.24 -25.25 -22.28
N ILE A 27 10.30 -25.77 -22.92
CA ILE A 27 11.69 -25.33 -22.61
C ILE A 27 11.95 -23.90 -23.07
N THR A 28 11.32 -23.48 -24.16
CA THR A 28 11.48 -22.13 -24.72
C THR A 28 10.59 -21.09 -24.05
N MET A 29 9.60 -21.48 -23.22
CA MET A 29 8.78 -20.53 -22.48
C MET A 29 9.64 -19.72 -21.51
N LYS A 30 9.72 -18.43 -21.74
CA LYS A 30 10.38 -17.52 -20.80
C LYS A 30 9.53 -17.41 -19.54
N LYS A 31 10.18 -17.48 -18.36
CA LYS A 31 9.51 -17.20 -17.10
C LYS A 31 8.96 -15.77 -17.13
N PRO A 32 7.74 -15.53 -16.64
CA PRO A 32 7.22 -14.19 -16.54
C PRO A 32 8.12 -13.35 -15.64
N LEU A 33 8.34 -12.09 -16.01
CA LEU A 33 9.13 -11.15 -15.21
C LEU A 33 8.48 -10.87 -13.85
N ILE A 34 7.16 -10.93 -13.82
CA ILE A 34 6.32 -10.67 -12.67
C ILE A 34 5.60 -11.96 -12.28
N ASN A 35 5.78 -12.39 -11.03
CA ASN A 35 5.09 -13.54 -10.46
C ASN A 35 4.69 -13.23 -9.02
N TYR A 36 3.42 -13.40 -8.68
CA TYR A 36 2.93 -13.23 -7.31
C TYR A 36 3.52 -14.33 -6.42
N GLN A 37 4.07 -13.92 -5.28
CA GLN A 37 4.71 -14.82 -4.31
C GLN A 37 3.85 -15.03 -3.07
N LEU A 38 3.01 -14.04 -2.72
CA LEU A 38 2.14 -14.08 -1.56
C LEU A 38 0.74 -14.56 -1.92
N ASP A 39 0.15 -15.38 -1.06
CA ASP A 39 -1.26 -15.73 -1.12
C ASP A 39 -2.15 -14.61 -0.54
N MET A 40 -3.48 -14.80 -0.59
CA MET A 40 -4.44 -13.81 -0.10
C MET A 40 -4.28 -13.55 1.41
N ASN A 41 -4.07 -14.58 2.23
CA ASN A 41 -3.96 -14.45 3.69
C ASN A 41 -2.69 -13.71 4.06
N GLN A 42 -1.56 -14.09 3.45
CA GLN A 42 -0.28 -13.40 3.62
C GLN A 42 -0.37 -11.93 3.19
N SER A 43 -1.11 -11.65 2.10
CA SER A 43 -1.33 -10.28 1.63
C SER A 43 -2.15 -9.45 2.62
N LEU A 44 -3.11 -10.06 3.33
CA LEU A 44 -3.89 -9.38 4.38
C LEU A 44 -3.06 -9.15 5.65
N GLU A 45 -2.26 -10.13 6.07
CA GLU A 45 -1.35 -9.98 7.21
C GLU A 45 -0.36 -8.83 7.00
N MET A 46 0.17 -8.70 5.80
CA MET A 46 1.08 -7.61 5.42
C MET A 46 0.50 -6.21 5.68
N LEU A 47 -0.82 -6.03 5.57
CA LEU A 47 -1.47 -4.72 5.84
C LEU A 47 -1.40 -4.33 7.31
N HIS A 48 -1.21 -5.29 8.22
CA HIS A 48 -1.07 -5.06 9.66
C HIS A 48 0.39 -4.92 10.09
N ASP A 49 1.34 -5.08 9.17
CA ASP A 49 2.76 -4.96 9.45
C ASP A 49 3.13 -3.48 9.69
N ALA A 50 3.38 -3.13 10.95
CA ALA A 50 3.78 -1.76 11.31
C ALA A 50 5.11 -1.36 10.70
N ASP A 51 6.01 -2.31 10.44
CA ASP A 51 7.32 -2.06 9.84
C ASP A 51 7.24 -1.71 8.34
N ALA A 52 6.10 -1.97 7.72
CA ALA A 52 5.86 -1.59 6.34
C ALA A 52 5.70 -0.07 6.14
N TYR A 53 5.44 0.66 7.23
CA TYR A 53 5.18 2.10 7.19
C TYR A 53 6.40 2.89 7.68
N PHE A 54 6.78 3.88 6.89
CA PHE A 54 7.90 4.76 7.17
C PHE A 54 7.39 6.12 7.66
N HIS A 55 7.75 6.49 8.90
CA HIS A 55 7.29 7.76 9.45
C HIS A 55 8.14 8.93 8.93
N PRO A 56 7.56 10.12 8.64
CA PRO A 56 8.32 11.29 8.18
C PRO A 56 9.50 11.69 9.08
N GLY A 57 9.39 11.44 10.41
CA GLY A 57 10.49 11.67 11.35
C GLY A 57 11.70 10.76 11.11
N GLN A 58 11.47 9.48 10.89
CA GLN A 58 12.53 8.52 10.53
C GLN A 58 13.20 8.94 9.22
N LEU A 59 12.40 9.40 8.25
CA LEU A 59 12.91 9.86 6.98
C LEU A 59 13.81 11.10 7.14
N ALA A 60 13.41 12.05 7.99
CA ALA A 60 14.22 13.24 8.25
C ALA A 60 15.58 12.91 8.91
N GLU A 61 15.60 11.96 9.84
CA GLU A 61 16.84 11.46 10.47
C GLU A 61 17.74 10.80 9.44
N MET A 62 17.19 10.01 8.53
CA MET A 62 17.96 9.33 7.48
C MET A 62 18.54 10.30 6.46
N ILE A 63 17.77 11.29 6.01
CA ILE A 63 18.25 12.34 5.13
C ILE A 63 19.41 13.10 5.81
N GLY A 64 19.26 13.40 7.10
CA GLY A 64 20.28 14.06 7.91
C GLY A 64 21.57 13.25 8.08
N SER A 65 21.47 11.96 8.28
CA SER A 65 22.59 11.03 8.44
C SER A 65 23.21 10.58 7.13
N LYS A 66 22.60 10.88 5.97
CA LYS A 66 22.98 10.39 4.64
C LYS A 66 23.07 8.86 4.59
N ASP A 67 22.10 8.21 5.18
CA ASP A 67 22.03 6.75 5.19
C ASP A 67 21.92 6.22 3.75
N LYS A 68 22.89 5.39 3.36
CA LYS A 68 22.94 4.79 2.01
C LYS A 68 22.08 3.54 1.88
N ASN A 69 21.54 3.04 3.00
CA ASN A 69 20.76 1.82 3.01
C ASN A 69 19.27 2.06 2.70
N VAL A 70 18.90 3.29 2.33
CA VAL A 70 17.54 3.62 1.96
C VAL A 70 17.50 4.42 0.66
N VAL A 71 16.61 4.01 -0.21
CA VAL A 71 16.29 4.66 -1.49
C VAL A 71 14.85 5.15 -1.45
N LEU A 72 14.67 6.43 -1.73
CA LEU A 72 13.34 7.05 -1.85
C LEU A 72 12.91 7.07 -3.30
N ILE A 73 11.71 6.58 -3.57
CA ILE A 73 11.13 6.59 -4.91
C ILE A 73 9.83 7.39 -4.91
N ASP A 74 9.84 8.48 -5.66
CA ASP A 74 8.68 9.32 -5.93
C ASP A 74 7.86 8.71 -7.07
N LEU A 75 6.64 8.29 -6.75
CA LEU A 75 5.72 7.64 -7.69
C LEU A 75 4.89 8.62 -8.51
N ARG A 76 5.00 9.92 -8.21
CA ARG A 76 4.29 10.97 -8.95
C ARG A 76 4.81 11.09 -10.38
N ASN A 77 4.06 11.75 -11.20
CA ASN A 77 4.52 12.05 -12.55
C ASN A 77 5.71 13.04 -12.53
N ASN A 78 6.47 13.07 -13.61
CA ASN A 78 7.67 13.90 -13.71
C ASN A 78 7.40 15.41 -13.54
N PHE A 79 6.21 15.87 -13.91
CA PHE A 79 5.84 17.28 -13.73
C PHE A 79 5.67 17.63 -12.24
N GLU A 80 5.00 16.79 -11.46
CA GLU A 80 4.84 16.97 -10.03
C GLU A 80 6.19 16.87 -9.30
N TYR A 81 7.00 15.87 -9.68
CA TYR A 81 8.35 15.72 -9.15
C TYR A 81 9.21 16.96 -9.39
N SER A 82 9.17 17.53 -10.60
CA SER A 82 9.97 18.72 -10.94
C SER A 82 9.54 19.99 -10.17
N ARG A 83 8.31 20.05 -9.67
CA ARG A 83 7.83 21.14 -8.83
C ARG A 83 8.33 21.08 -7.38
N GLY A 84 8.83 19.94 -6.98
CA GLY A 84 9.40 19.71 -5.66
C GLY A 84 9.27 18.23 -5.25
N ALA A 85 10.31 17.71 -4.66
CA ALA A 85 10.41 16.32 -4.20
C ALA A 85 11.12 16.26 -2.84
N ILE A 86 11.05 15.12 -2.18
CA ILE A 86 11.83 14.86 -0.98
C ILE A 86 13.31 14.81 -1.37
N PRO A 87 14.21 15.49 -0.65
CA PRO A 87 15.64 15.51 -0.98
C PRO A 87 16.22 14.08 -1.09
N GLY A 88 16.91 13.83 -2.19
CA GLY A 88 17.52 12.52 -2.47
C GLY A 88 16.58 11.47 -3.07
N ALA A 89 15.30 11.81 -3.30
CA ALA A 89 14.37 10.92 -3.96
C ALA A 89 14.64 10.82 -5.46
N GLU A 90 14.39 9.65 -6.02
CA GLU A 90 14.39 9.37 -7.44
C GLU A 90 12.95 9.31 -7.94
N ASN A 91 12.70 9.76 -9.17
CA ASN A 91 11.37 9.68 -9.75
C ASN A 91 11.23 8.44 -10.63
N ILE A 92 10.33 7.56 -10.24
CA ILE A 92 9.84 6.46 -11.06
C ILE A 92 8.32 6.50 -10.99
N SER A 93 7.68 7.03 -12.01
CA SER A 93 6.21 7.13 -12.01
C SER A 93 5.55 5.76 -11.83
N THR A 94 4.36 5.74 -11.23
CA THR A 94 3.60 4.50 -10.99
C THR A 94 3.48 3.64 -12.25
N VAL A 95 3.30 4.25 -13.44
CA VAL A 95 3.17 3.52 -14.70
C VAL A 95 4.49 2.90 -15.19
N ASP A 96 5.61 3.43 -14.74
CA ASP A 96 6.93 2.97 -15.13
C ASP A 96 7.52 1.92 -14.19
N LEU A 97 6.96 1.76 -12.98
CA LEU A 97 7.45 0.81 -11.96
C LEU A 97 7.56 -0.62 -12.47
N THR A 98 6.62 -1.06 -13.31
CA THR A 98 6.57 -2.43 -13.83
C THR A 98 7.42 -2.64 -15.07
N ARG A 99 8.14 -1.62 -15.54
CA ARG A 99 9.11 -1.78 -16.62
C ARG A 99 10.25 -2.68 -16.18
N LYS A 100 10.77 -3.46 -17.13
CA LYS A 100 11.79 -4.47 -16.86
C LYS A 100 13.01 -3.89 -16.13
N GLU A 101 13.53 -2.76 -16.59
CA GLU A 101 14.68 -2.07 -16.00
C GLU A 101 14.45 -1.68 -14.53
N ASN A 102 13.25 -1.21 -14.17
CA ASN A 102 12.91 -0.81 -12.81
C ASN A 102 12.71 -2.02 -11.90
N ILE A 103 12.09 -3.09 -12.40
CA ILE A 103 11.95 -4.33 -11.65
C ILE A 103 13.33 -4.94 -11.37
N GLU A 104 14.21 -5.03 -12.37
CA GLU A 104 15.56 -5.57 -12.21
C GLU A 104 16.37 -4.74 -11.20
N ARG A 105 16.23 -3.40 -11.23
CA ARG A 105 16.85 -2.52 -10.26
C ARG A 105 16.33 -2.73 -8.84
N LEU A 106 15.02 -2.83 -8.66
CA LEU A 106 14.42 -3.08 -7.34
C LEU A 106 14.83 -4.46 -6.79
N GLN A 107 14.95 -5.47 -7.65
CA GLN A 107 15.48 -6.78 -7.27
C GLN A 107 16.95 -6.69 -6.83
N GLU A 108 17.73 -5.85 -7.46
CA GLU A 108 19.13 -5.65 -7.04
C GLU A 108 19.23 -4.94 -5.69
N LEU A 109 18.40 -3.91 -5.45
CA LEU A 109 18.30 -3.25 -4.14
C LEU A 109 17.86 -4.22 -3.04
N GLN A 110 16.93 -5.13 -3.34
CA GLN A 110 16.51 -6.15 -2.40
C GLN A 110 17.64 -7.12 -2.04
N LYS A 111 18.43 -7.58 -3.02
CA LYS A 111 19.61 -8.43 -2.77
C LYS A 111 20.68 -7.77 -1.92
N GLN A 112 20.78 -6.44 -2.00
CA GLN A 112 21.71 -5.64 -1.24
C GLN A 112 21.17 -5.24 0.15
N ASP A 113 19.98 -5.71 0.52
CA ASP A 113 19.28 -5.37 1.77
C ASP A 113 19.02 -3.86 1.93
N VAL A 114 18.80 -3.18 0.81
CA VAL A 114 18.49 -1.75 0.78
C VAL A 114 16.99 -1.56 0.92
N THR A 115 16.56 -0.80 1.91
CA THR A 115 15.16 -0.41 2.08
C THR A 115 14.73 0.56 0.99
N VAL A 116 13.64 0.27 0.32
CA VAL A 116 13.02 1.14 -0.69
C VAL A 116 11.76 1.76 -0.11
N VAL A 117 11.66 3.08 -0.11
CA VAL A 117 10.47 3.78 0.40
C VAL A 117 9.72 4.42 -0.75
N PHE A 118 8.51 3.96 -0.98
CA PHE A 118 7.60 4.52 -1.97
C PHE A 118 6.80 5.68 -1.38
N TYR A 119 6.65 6.75 -2.13
CA TYR A 119 5.71 7.81 -1.81
C TYR A 119 5.09 8.42 -3.07
N ALA A 120 3.92 9.02 -2.91
CA ALA A 120 3.26 9.83 -3.93
C ALA A 120 2.77 11.15 -3.28
N GLU A 121 1.84 11.87 -3.89
CA GLU A 121 1.31 13.10 -3.28
C GLU A 121 0.65 12.81 -1.93
N ASP A 122 -0.16 11.76 -1.88
CA ASP A 122 -0.73 11.21 -0.65
C ASP A 122 -0.43 9.71 -0.52
N GLN A 123 -0.74 9.13 0.65
CA GLN A 123 -0.52 7.72 0.91
C GLN A 123 -1.41 6.82 0.05
N LEU A 124 -2.64 7.23 -0.29
CA LEU A 124 -3.58 6.40 -1.05
C LEU A 124 -3.05 6.08 -2.44
N GLN A 125 -2.40 7.05 -3.09
CA GLN A 125 -1.80 6.86 -4.40
C GLN A 125 -0.62 5.89 -4.37
N ALA A 126 0.12 5.84 -3.27
CA ALA A 126 1.27 4.95 -3.10
C ALA A 126 0.89 3.55 -2.62
N ASN A 127 -0.27 3.37 -1.97
CA ASN A 127 -0.70 2.08 -1.42
C ASN A 127 -0.81 0.98 -2.49
N GLY A 128 -1.40 1.27 -3.65
CA GLY A 128 -1.57 0.29 -4.72
C GLY A 128 -0.23 -0.25 -5.23
N PRO A 129 0.69 0.60 -5.69
CA PRO A 129 2.04 0.21 -6.07
C PRO A 129 2.80 -0.55 -4.97
N TRP A 130 2.75 -0.08 -3.73
CA TRP A 130 3.37 -0.75 -2.59
C TRP A 130 2.82 -2.17 -2.40
N MET A 131 1.50 -2.33 -2.35
CA MET A 131 0.85 -3.64 -2.22
C MET A 131 1.24 -4.58 -3.34
N LEU A 132 1.27 -4.08 -4.59
CA LEU A 132 1.69 -4.87 -5.73
C LEU A 132 3.12 -5.41 -5.54
N PHE A 133 4.07 -4.54 -5.20
CA PHE A 133 5.47 -4.96 -5.05
C PHE A 133 5.66 -5.91 -3.86
N ARG A 134 4.97 -5.69 -2.76
CA ARG A 134 4.96 -6.65 -1.64
C ARG A 134 4.42 -8.01 -2.06
N GLN A 135 3.33 -8.07 -2.84
CA GLN A 135 2.80 -9.32 -3.39
C GLN A 135 3.75 -10.01 -4.38
N LEU A 136 4.59 -9.24 -5.06
CA LEU A 136 5.65 -9.77 -5.91
C LEU A 136 6.87 -10.28 -5.13
N GLY A 137 6.86 -10.16 -3.79
CA GLY A 137 7.90 -10.65 -2.90
C GLY A 137 9.00 -9.64 -2.59
N PHE A 138 8.77 -8.34 -2.84
CA PHE A 138 9.69 -7.28 -2.42
C PHE A 138 9.42 -6.92 -0.95
N ASP A 139 10.04 -7.62 -0.02
CA ASP A 139 9.88 -7.42 1.41
C ASP A 139 10.58 -6.15 1.93
N ASN A 140 11.56 -5.65 1.20
CA ASN A 140 12.30 -4.42 1.48
C ASN A 140 11.55 -3.13 1.07
N VAL A 141 10.37 -3.24 0.42
CA VAL A 141 9.59 -2.07 -0.01
C VAL A 141 8.65 -1.62 1.11
N LYS A 142 8.83 -0.38 1.52
CA LYS A 142 8.03 0.33 2.53
C LYS A 142 7.28 1.50 1.91
N ILE A 143 6.35 2.08 2.66
CA ILE A 143 5.55 3.22 2.22
C ILE A 143 5.71 4.40 3.18
N LEU A 144 5.85 5.61 2.66
CA LEU A 144 5.88 6.82 3.47
C LEU A 144 4.47 7.17 3.95
N MET A 145 4.29 7.24 5.26
CA MET A 145 3.02 7.64 5.88
C MET A 145 2.62 9.04 5.44
N GLY A 146 1.37 9.17 4.96
CA GLY A 146 0.78 10.44 4.55
C GLY A 146 1.31 11.03 3.24
N GLY A 147 2.37 10.44 2.63
CA GLY A 147 2.93 10.89 1.37
C GLY A 147 3.66 12.23 1.44
N TYR A 148 3.88 12.85 0.26
CA TYR A 148 4.64 14.08 0.11
C TYR A 148 3.97 15.29 0.79
N ALA A 149 2.65 15.44 0.62
CA ALA A 149 1.92 16.55 1.23
C ALA A 149 2.01 16.55 2.75
N PHE A 150 1.93 15.36 3.37
CA PHE A 150 2.09 15.22 4.81
C PHE A 150 3.53 15.47 5.26
N TYR A 151 4.51 14.99 4.50
CA TYR A 151 5.93 15.24 4.78
C TYR A 151 6.25 16.75 4.78
N GLN A 152 5.75 17.49 3.79
CA GLN A 152 5.93 18.95 3.73
C GLN A 152 5.33 19.65 4.95
N LYS A 153 4.09 19.31 5.30
CA LYS A 153 3.40 19.88 6.47
C LYS A 153 4.15 19.53 7.76
N TRP A 154 4.58 18.29 7.91
CA TRP A 154 5.33 17.83 9.08
C TRP A 154 6.66 18.58 9.23
N GLN A 155 7.41 18.79 8.14
CA GLN A 155 8.64 19.60 8.17
C GLN A 155 8.38 21.02 8.65
N HIS A 156 7.29 21.64 8.18
CA HIS A 156 6.92 22.98 8.58
C HIS A 156 6.54 23.04 10.07
N ASP A 157 5.73 22.09 10.52
CA ASP A 157 5.26 22.05 11.91
C ASP A 157 6.43 21.76 12.89
N VAL A 158 7.35 20.85 12.54
CA VAL A 158 8.51 20.53 13.39
C VAL A 158 9.54 21.65 13.38
N SER A 159 9.72 22.37 12.28
CA SER A 159 10.65 23.51 12.23
C SER A 159 10.19 24.69 13.13
N GLY A 160 8.88 24.78 13.42
CA GLY A 160 8.31 25.73 14.36
C GLY A 160 8.26 25.26 15.81
N LEU A 161 8.46 23.99 16.06
CA LEU A 161 8.54 23.42 17.41
C LEU A 161 9.94 23.69 17.96
N GLN A 162 10.13 24.80 18.69
CA GLN A 162 11.20 24.84 19.69
C GLN A 162 11.02 23.58 20.55
N LYS A 163 12.10 22.83 20.77
CA LYS A 163 12.12 21.73 21.75
C LYS A 163 11.76 22.35 23.10
N ASP A 164 10.48 22.32 23.40
CA ASP A 164 9.97 22.64 24.72
C ASP A 164 10.22 21.39 25.58
N ASP A 165 11.35 21.39 26.32
CA ASP A 165 11.70 20.30 27.25
C ASP A 165 10.65 20.10 28.34
N SER A 166 9.62 20.94 28.43
CA SER A 166 8.49 20.78 29.32
C SER A 166 7.69 19.49 29.08
N TYR A 167 7.78 18.91 27.87
CA TYR A 167 7.16 17.60 27.56
C TYR A 167 7.87 16.45 28.31
N ILE A 168 9.15 16.59 28.62
CA ILE A 168 9.97 15.58 29.30
C ILE A 168 9.92 15.77 30.83
N THR A 169 9.62 16.96 31.30
CA THR A 169 9.62 17.31 32.75
C THR A 169 8.31 17.02 33.47
N GLY A 170 7.37 16.33 32.87
CA GLY A 170 6.20 15.74 33.55
C GLY A 170 5.10 16.72 33.95
N ILE A 171 5.17 17.98 33.56
CA ILE A 171 4.05 18.91 33.73
C ILE A 171 3.07 18.72 32.59
N GLN A 172 2.04 17.91 32.81
CA GLN A 172 0.99 17.70 31.83
C GLN A 172 0.27 19.04 31.55
N ARG A 173 0.34 19.51 30.33
CA ARG A 173 -0.33 20.75 29.89
C ARG A 173 -1.87 20.63 29.94
N HIS A 174 -2.37 19.39 29.89
CA HIS A 174 -3.79 19.04 30.02
C HIS A 174 -3.95 17.86 30.96
N ASP A 175 -4.62 18.07 32.07
CA ASP A 175 -5.00 17.00 32.99
C ASP A 175 -6.26 16.29 32.45
N PHE A 176 -6.03 15.26 31.66
CA PHE A 176 -7.11 14.46 31.05
C PHE A 176 -7.97 13.73 32.10
N SER A 177 -7.44 13.46 33.27
CA SER A 177 -8.23 12.86 34.37
C SER A 177 -9.29 13.83 34.89
N LYS A 178 -8.96 15.10 35.03
CA LYS A 178 -9.95 16.15 35.40
C LYS A 178 -10.96 16.41 34.26
N ALA A 179 -10.51 16.37 33.01
CA ALA A 179 -11.40 16.52 31.86
C ALA A 179 -12.40 15.34 31.77
N ALA A 180 -11.95 14.11 32.02
CA ALA A 180 -12.80 12.92 32.03
C ALA A 180 -13.87 12.98 33.17
N VAL A 181 -13.48 13.40 34.34
CA VAL A 181 -14.42 13.54 35.47
C VAL A 181 -15.48 14.60 35.16
N ASN A 182 -15.09 15.75 34.61
CA ASN A 182 -16.03 16.80 34.19
C ASN A 182 -16.97 16.31 33.10
N THR A 183 -16.51 15.48 32.16
CA THR A 183 -17.34 14.93 31.09
C THR A 183 -18.37 13.94 31.66
N MET A 184 -17.99 13.11 32.62
CA MET A 184 -18.90 12.17 33.27
C MET A 184 -19.97 12.90 34.08
N ALA A 185 -19.62 13.95 34.82
CA ALA A 185 -20.59 14.78 35.57
C ALA A 185 -21.59 15.48 34.65
N ILE A 186 -21.14 15.94 33.45
CA ILE A 186 -22.03 16.55 32.44
C ILE A 186 -22.94 15.50 31.79
N GLU A 187 -22.50 14.25 31.66
CA GLU A 187 -23.35 13.16 31.14
C GLU A 187 -24.41 12.68 32.12
N GLU A 188 -24.11 12.68 33.42
CA GLU A 188 -25.11 12.38 34.46
C GLU A 188 -26.20 13.47 34.52
N ASP A 189 -25.84 14.73 34.45
CA ASP A 189 -26.79 15.85 34.45
C ASP A 189 -27.65 15.86 33.17
N ARG A 190 -27.10 15.45 32.02
CA ARG A 190 -27.84 15.29 30.75
C ARG A 190 -28.78 14.10 30.72
N LYS A 191 -28.54 13.06 31.55
CA LYS A 191 -29.43 11.88 31.62
C LYS A 191 -30.72 12.17 32.38
N SER A 192 -30.71 13.17 33.25
CA SER A 192 -31.89 13.54 34.03
C SER A 192 -32.92 14.35 33.26
N ASP A 193 -32.54 15.03 32.15
CA ASP A 193 -33.40 15.99 31.46
C ASP A 193 -33.78 15.60 30.01
N LYS A 194 -33.59 14.33 29.60
CA LYS A 194 -34.03 13.90 28.26
C LYS A 194 -35.51 13.55 28.29
N PRO A 195 -36.41 14.35 27.65
CA PRO A 195 -37.78 13.93 27.43
C PRO A 195 -37.76 12.62 26.60
N ALA A 196 -38.54 11.63 27.03
CA ALA A 196 -38.65 10.36 26.36
C ALA A 196 -39.13 10.61 24.90
N ILE A 197 -38.27 10.33 23.95
CA ILE A 197 -38.62 10.43 22.52
C ILE A 197 -39.60 9.30 22.22
N GLN A 198 -40.91 9.64 22.10
CA GLN A 198 -41.89 8.71 21.61
C GLN A 198 -41.70 8.50 20.11
N ILE A 199 -41.16 7.36 19.74
CA ILE A 199 -41.04 6.95 18.34
C ILE A 199 -42.41 6.53 17.84
N THR A 200 -43.18 7.46 17.27
CA THR A 200 -44.40 7.15 16.50
C THR A 200 -43.98 6.54 15.17
N ARG A 201 -44.19 5.20 15.04
CA ARG A 201 -44.02 4.51 13.74
C ARG A 201 -45.05 5.09 12.76
N ARG A 202 -44.56 5.83 11.72
CA ARG A 202 -45.41 6.18 10.58
C ARG A 202 -45.92 4.89 9.93
N LYS A 203 -47.25 4.69 9.94
CA LYS A 203 -47.91 3.64 9.15
C LYS A 203 -47.62 3.90 7.67
N LYS A 204 -47.01 2.92 7.00
CA LYS A 204 -46.86 2.97 5.53
C LYS A 204 -48.21 3.11 4.88
N PRO A 205 -48.44 4.00 3.90
CA PRO A 205 -49.67 4.03 3.13
C PRO A 205 -49.81 2.71 2.39
N VAL A 206 -51.00 2.11 2.51
CA VAL A 206 -51.37 0.92 1.73
C VAL A 206 -51.53 1.37 0.30
N VAL A 207 -50.62 0.93 -0.59
CA VAL A 207 -50.75 1.13 -2.03
C VAL A 207 -51.87 0.20 -2.48
N ALA A 208 -52.96 0.77 -2.96
CA ALA A 208 -54.03 0.02 -3.58
C ALA A 208 -53.51 -0.68 -4.84
N SER A 209 -53.57 -2.03 -4.86
CA SER A 209 -53.30 -2.84 -6.03
C SER A 209 -54.47 -2.65 -7.00
N GLY A 210 -54.27 -1.82 -8.02
CA GLY A 210 -55.18 -1.76 -9.17
C GLY A 210 -54.75 -2.84 -10.16
N GLY A 211 -55.58 -3.87 -10.29
CA GLY A 211 -55.46 -4.79 -11.40
C GLY A 211 -56.11 -4.20 -12.65
N CYS A 212 -55.48 -4.42 -13.78
CA CYS A 212 -56.03 -4.81 -15.10
C CYS A 212 -54.86 -5.31 -15.93
#